data_daee3baba6464a2c38a41080e3614206
#
_entry.id   daee3baba6464a2c38a41080e3614206
#
_cell.length_a   1.000
_cell.length_b   1.000
_cell.length_c   1.000
_cell.angle_alpha   90.00
_cell.angle_beta   90.00
_cell.angle_gamma   90.00
#
_symmetry.space_group_name_H-M   'P 1'
#
loop_
_entity.id
_entity.type
_entity.pdbx_description
1 polymer ?
#
loop_
_entity_poly.entity_id
_entity_poly.type
_entity_poly.pdbx_seq_one_letter_code
_entity_poly.pdbx_strand_id
1 'polypeptide(L)' 'ENTSFSKLLLDTRMAFAIKLLKQNRPLKQVSESCGFSSISYFVYLFRQYYNCTPCEYAKHQLSSRK' A
#
# COMPACT_ATOMS: atom_id res chain seq x y z
N GLU A 1 -6.72 1.20 -18.53
CA GLU A 1 -6.32 1.24 -18.61
C GLU A 1 -5.48 1.39 -18.33
N ASN A 2 -5.46 1.53 -18.28
CA ASN A 2 -4.78 1.60 -18.32
C ASN A 2 -3.81 1.73 -18.11
N THR A 3 -3.77 1.18 -18.07
CA THR A 3 -2.58 1.45 -18.32
C THR A 3 -1.85 2.59 -17.89
N SER A 4 -2.26 3.43 -17.20
CA SER A 4 -1.62 4.62 -16.84
C SER A 4 -0.47 4.49 -15.90
N PHE A 5 -0.37 3.43 -15.18
CA PHE A 5 0.76 3.21 -14.29
C PHE A 5 1.76 2.28 -14.92
N SER A 6 2.98 2.74 -15.07
CA SER A 6 4.04 1.82 -15.42
C SER A 6 4.34 0.97 -14.20
N LYS A 7 4.90 -0.19 -14.45
CA LYS A 7 5.23 -1.08 -13.36
C LYS A 7 6.26 -0.45 -12.42
N LEU A 8 7.20 0.26 -12.98
CA LEU A 8 8.22 0.91 -12.18
C LEU A 8 7.62 1.94 -11.23
N LEU A 9 6.66 2.70 -11.72
CA LEU A 9 6.00 3.69 -10.88
C LEU A 9 5.21 3.02 -9.78
N LEU A 10 4.53 1.95 -10.11
CA LEU A 10 3.76 1.21 -9.12
C LEU A 10 4.66 0.60 -8.06
N ASP A 11 5.79 0.04 -8.46
CA ASP A 11 6.76 -0.51 -7.52
C ASP A 11 7.20 0.55 -6.52
N THR A 12 7.49 1.74 -7.02
CA THR A 12 7.94 2.82 -6.16
C THR A 12 6.86 3.23 -5.17
N ARG A 13 5.63 3.32 -5.66
CA ARG A 13 4.51 3.70 -4.79
C ARG A 13 4.25 2.64 -3.73
N MET A 14 4.33 1.39 -4.10
CA MET A 14 4.09 0.30 -3.15
C MET A 14 5.20 0.23 -2.10
N ALA A 15 6.43 0.43 -2.52
CA ALA A 15 7.53 0.45 -1.56
C ALA A 15 7.37 1.58 -0.55
N PHE A 16 6.93 2.73 -1.02
CA PHE A 16 6.69 3.86 -0.13
C PHE A 16 5.53 3.56 0.82
N ALA A 17 4.50 2.91 0.32
CA ALA A 17 3.37 2.54 1.14
C ALA A 17 3.78 1.59 2.27
N ILE A 18 4.60 0.61 1.95
CA ILE A 18 5.12 -0.33 2.94
C ILE A 18 5.85 0.43 4.05
N LYS A 19 6.67 1.36 3.65
CA LYS A 19 7.43 2.15 4.59
C LYS A 19 6.52 2.88 5.57
N LEU A 20 5.47 3.49 5.05
CA LEU A 20 4.53 4.21 5.90
C LEU A 20 3.71 3.28 6.77
N LEU A 21 3.35 2.12 6.25
CA LEU A 21 2.62 1.14 7.04
C LEU A 21 3.45 0.66 8.24
N LYS A 22 4.73 0.50 8.03
CA LYS A 22 5.61 0.09 9.13
C LYS A 22 5.73 1.15 10.20
N GLN A 23 5.39 2.38 9.86
CA GLN A 23 5.40 3.48 10.82
C GLN A 23 4.07 3.65 11.52
N ASN A 24 3.14 2.72 11.32
CA ASN A 24 1.81 2.77 11.92
C ASN A 24 0.99 3.97 11.48
N ARG A 25 1.19 4.40 10.26
CA ARG A 25 0.41 5.50 9.72
C ARG A 25 -1.00 5.03 9.35
N PRO A 26 -2.00 5.88 9.51
CA PRO A 26 -3.35 5.51 9.09
C PRO A 26 -3.41 5.26 7.60
N LEU A 27 -4.27 4.34 7.21
CA LEU A 27 -4.39 3.95 5.82
C LEU A 27 -4.73 5.13 4.92
N LYS A 28 -5.56 6.02 5.41
CA LYS A 28 -5.90 7.21 4.65
C LYS A 28 -4.65 8.04 4.32
N GLN A 29 -3.82 8.24 5.31
CA GLN A 29 -2.60 9.00 5.11
C GLN A 29 -1.65 8.28 4.15
N VAL A 30 -1.55 6.97 4.29
CA VAL A 30 -0.68 6.19 3.41
C VAL A 30 -1.13 6.34 1.96
N SER A 31 -2.42 6.18 1.71
CA SER A 31 -2.91 6.28 0.34
C SER A 31 -2.69 7.67 -0.24
N GLU A 32 -2.94 8.69 0.55
CA GLU A 32 -2.75 10.06 0.08
C GLU A 32 -1.28 10.37 -0.18
N SER A 33 -0.41 9.91 0.69
CA SER A 33 1.01 10.15 0.52
C SER A 33 1.56 9.45 -0.71
N CYS A 34 0.95 8.33 -1.08
CA CYS A 34 1.36 7.61 -2.27
C CYS A 34 0.74 8.15 -3.54
N GLY A 35 -0.13 9.15 -3.43
CA GLY A 35 -0.71 9.77 -4.60
C GLY A 35 -1.98 9.12 -5.10
N PHE A 36 -2.63 8.33 -4.27
CA PHE A 36 -3.89 7.72 -4.65
C PHE A 36 -5.05 8.61 -4.21
N SER A 37 -6.01 8.78 -5.08
CA SER A 37 -7.15 9.62 -4.76
C SER A 37 -8.22 8.87 -3.96
N SER A 38 -8.12 7.56 -3.89
CA SER A 38 -9.12 6.74 -3.23
C SER A 38 -8.44 5.64 -2.44
N ILE A 39 -8.87 5.46 -1.20
CA ILE A 39 -8.36 4.38 -0.38
C ILE A 39 -8.76 3.03 -0.98
N SER A 40 -9.96 2.94 -1.50
CA SER A 40 -10.42 1.70 -2.11
C SER A 40 -9.54 1.28 -3.26
N TYR A 41 -9.17 2.22 -4.10
CA TYR A 41 -8.31 1.92 -5.22
C TYR A 41 -6.92 1.50 -4.75
N PHE A 42 -6.41 2.20 -3.75
CA PHE A 42 -5.11 1.85 -3.17
C PHE A 42 -5.14 0.42 -2.61
N VAL A 43 -6.18 0.09 -1.86
CA VAL A 43 -6.31 -1.24 -1.29
C VAL A 43 -6.39 -2.29 -2.39
N TYR A 44 -7.14 -1.99 -3.45
CA TYR A 44 -7.27 -2.90 -4.57
C TYR A 44 -5.91 -3.20 -5.21
N LEU A 45 -5.14 -2.13 -5.51
CA LEU A 45 -3.83 -2.30 -6.12
C LEU A 45 -2.86 -3.00 -5.20
N PHE A 46 -2.89 -2.65 -3.94
CA PHE A 46 -2.01 -3.29 -2.95
C PHE A 46 -2.28 -4.79 -2.90
N ARG A 47 -3.53 -5.15 -2.90
CA ARG A 47 -3.92 -6.55 -2.85
C ARG A 47 -3.47 -7.29 -4.09
N GLN A 48 -3.57 -6.65 -5.25
CA GLN A 48 -3.09 -7.26 -6.48
C GLN A 48 -1.58 -7.45 -6.46
N TYR A 49 -0.89 -6.54 -5.84
CA TYR A 49 0.57 -6.52 -5.84
C TYR A 49 1.14 -7.51 -4.82
N TYR A 50 0.58 -7.51 -3.61
CA TYR A 50 1.12 -8.30 -2.51
C TYR A 50 0.24 -9.47 -2.10
N ASN A 51 -0.92 -9.63 -2.70
CA ASN A 51 -1.87 -10.70 -2.37
C ASN A 51 -2.45 -10.58 -0.96
N CYS A 52 -2.44 -9.40 -0.40
CA CYS A 52 -3.09 -9.15 0.88
C CYS A 52 -3.40 -7.67 0.97
N THR A 53 -4.30 -7.31 1.88
CA THR A 53 -4.64 -5.91 2.07
C THR A 53 -3.54 -5.20 2.84
N PRO A 54 -3.47 -3.87 2.74
CA PRO A 54 -2.50 -3.12 3.53
C PRO A 54 -2.69 -3.31 5.03
N CYS A 55 -3.95 -3.46 5.43
CA CYS A 55 -4.27 -3.67 6.82
C CYS A 55 -3.70 -5.00 7.32
N GLU A 56 -3.89 -6.04 6.52
CA GLU A 56 -3.35 -7.35 6.85
C GLU A 56 -1.84 -7.35 6.86
N TYR A 57 -1.26 -6.66 5.91
CA TYR A 57 0.20 -6.57 5.85
C TYR A 57 0.75 -5.92 7.12
N ALA A 58 0.14 -4.81 7.53
CA ALA A 58 0.59 -4.12 8.73
C ALA A 58 0.44 -4.99 9.97
N LYS A 59 -0.66 -5.72 10.03
CA LYS A 59 -0.91 -6.63 11.12
C LYS A 59 0.16 -7.71 11.20
N HIS A 60 0.51 -8.28 10.06
CA HIS A 60 1.53 -9.30 10.00
C HIS A 60 2.87 -8.77 10.47
N GLN A 61 3.21 -7.56 10.08
CA GLN A 61 4.46 -6.97 10.49
C GLN A 61 4.51 -6.79 11.99
N LEU A 62 3.41 -6.36 12.57
CA LEU A 62 3.36 -6.13 14.00
C LEU A 62 3.32 -7.42 14.79
N SER A 63 2.62 -8.42 14.28
CA SER A 63 2.51 -9.68 14.98
C SER A 63 3.74 -10.52 14.91
N SER A 64 4.42 -10.44 13.80
CA SER A 64 5.49 -11.39 13.58
C SER A 64 6.65 -11.17 14.51
N ARG A 65 6.68 -10.02 15.17
CA ARG A 65 7.74 -9.87 16.04
C ARG A 65 7.49 -10.48 17.35
N LYS A 66 6.44 -10.99 17.67
CA LYS A 66 6.26 -11.58 18.85
C LYS A 66 6.90 -12.69 19.06
#